data_2bd4c001ec0738fce8ac24f60297590f
#
_entry.id   2bd4c001ec0738fce8ac24f60297590f
#
_cell.length_a   1.000
_cell.length_b   1.000
_cell.length_c   1.000
_cell.angle_alpha   90.00
_cell.angle_beta   90.00
_cell.angle_gamma   90.00
#
_symmetry.space_group_name_H-M   'P 1'
#
loop_
_entity.id
_entity.type
_entity.pdbx_description
1 polymer ?
#
loop_
_entity_poly.entity_id
_entity_poly.type
_entity_poly.pdbx_seq_one_letter_code
_entity_poly.pdbx_strand_id
1 'polypeptide(L)'
;MLTPSNRSLLNKTFLADGAFSLFVGAVLILDAAPLAALISPAATPLMMKLLGVGLLAWGIFHLSAARNGGPVSAAARVSIAGDILWQVASLALLATAFNSLSAIGVGLVIIGIIGVGDFLFFKVKGLARERAALA
;
A
#
# COMPACT_ATOMS: atom_id res chain seq x y z
N MET A 1 -3.30 -24.24 9.21
CA MET A 1 -3.42 -22.91 8.53
C MET A 1 -4.88 -22.52 8.45
N LEU A 2 -5.23 -21.32 8.90
CA LEU A 2 -6.63 -20.87 8.82
C LEU A 2 -6.99 -20.55 7.37
N THR A 3 -8.22 -20.93 6.98
CA THR A 3 -8.75 -20.55 5.66
C THR A 3 -9.03 -19.04 5.62
N PRO A 4 -9.09 -18.41 4.44
CA PRO A 4 -9.41 -16.99 4.34
C PRO A 4 -10.73 -16.60 5.02
N SER A 5 -11.72 -17.49 5.03
CA SER A 5 -13.03 -17.27 5.67
C SER A 5 -12.96 -17.15 7.19
N ASN A 6 -11.99 -17.81 7.84
CA ASN A 6 -11.84 -17.87 9.30
C ASN A 6 -10.89 -16.80 9.86
N ARG A 7 -10.29 -15.99 8.98
CA ARG A 7 -9.34 -14.96 9.38
C ARG A 7 -10.06 -13.72 9.92
N SER A 8 -9.42 -13.02 10.86
CA SER A 8 -9.92 -11.71 11.33
C SER A 8 -9.97 -10.69 10.19
N LEU A 9 -10.74 -9.62 10.38
CA LEU A 9 -10.77 -8.50 9.44
C LEU A 9 -9.37 -7.95 9.18
N LEU A 10 -8.59 -7.73 10.24
CA LEU A 10 -7.22 -7.21 10.13
C LEU A 10 -6.33 -8.15 9.32
N ASN A 11 -6.38 -9.44 9.59
CA ASN A 11 -5.59 -10.44 8.85
C ASN A 11 -5.97 -10.49 7.36
N LYS A 12 -7.27 -10.44 7.04
CA LYS A 12 -7.76 -10.37 5.66
C LYS A 12 -7.29 -9.11 4.94
N THR A 13 -7.31 -7.97 5.64
CA THR A 13 -6.83 -6.69 5.10
C THR A 13 -5.33 -6.76 4.79
N PHE A 14 -4.55 -7.38 5.66
CA PHE A 14 -3.12 -7.62 5.41
C PHE A 14 -2.87 -8.49 4.17
N LEU A 15 -3.65 -9.55 3.99
CA LEU A 15 -3.53 -10.39 2.78
C LEU A 15 -3.89 -9.61 1.52
N ALA A 16 -4.96 -8.81 1.55
CA ALA A 16 -5.38 -8.00 0.41
C ALA A 16 -4.37 -6.92 0.05
N ASP A 17 -3.89 -6.17 1.05
CA ASP A 17 -2.86 -5.14 0.86
C ASP A 17 -1.54 -5.75 0.37
N GLY A 18 -1.13 -6.87 0.96
CA GLY A 18 0.06 -7.59 0.54
C GLY A 18 0.00 -8.03 -0.91
N ALA A 19 -1.09 -8.65 -1.33
CA ALA A 19 -1.30 -9.08 -2.71
C ALA A 19 -1.33 -7.89 -3.68
N PHE A 20 -2.04 -6.83 -3.32
CA PHE A 20 -2.13 -5.60 -4.10
C PHE A 20 -0.75 -4.93 -4.25
N SER A 21 -0.01 -4.81 -3.17
CA SER A 21 1.34 -4.21 -3.17
C SER A 21 2.32 -5.00 -4.02
N LEU A 22 2.28 -6.34 -3.98
CA LEU A 22 3.10 -7.18 -4.86
C LEU A 22 2.74 -6.97 -6.33
N PHE A 23 1.45 -6.92 -6.65
CA PHE A 23 0.99 -6.69 -8.03
C PHE A 23 1.44 -5.32 -8.54
N VAL A 24 1.17 -4.25 -7.81
CA VAL A 24 1.55 -2.89 -8.20
C VAL A 24 3.07 -2.75 -8.26
N GLY A 25 3.79 -3.31 -7.29
CA GLY A 25 5.25 -3.31 -7.28
C GLY A 25 5.85 -3.98 -8.52
N ALA A 26 5.31 -5.13 -8.92
CA ALA A 26 5.73 -5.84 -10.12
C ALA A 26 5.46 -5.01 -11.39
N VAL A 27 4.28 -4.40 -11.52
CA VAL A 27 3.93 -3.53 -12.65
C VAL A 27 4.88 -2.33 -12.74
N LEU A 28 5.18 -1.67 -11.62
CA LEU A 28 6.10 -0.53 -11.58
C LEU A 28 7.52 -0.90 -12.03
N ILE A 29 7.97 -2.12 -11.75
CA ILE A 29 9.29 -2.59 -12.17
C ILE A 29 9.29 -2.98 -13.65
N LEU A 30 8.30 -3.77 -14.08
CA LEU A 30 8.24 -4.31 -15.44
C LEU A 30 7.95 -3.23 -16.48
N ASP A 31 7.07 -2.29 -16.15
CA ASP A 31 6.64 -1.21 -17.03
C ASP A 31 7.20 0.16 -16.62
N ALA A 32 8.37 0.18 -16.00
CA ALA A 32 8.96 1.38 -15.40
C ALA A 32 9.10 2.56 -16.38
N ALA A 33 9.60 2.31 -17.58
CA ALA A 33 9.82 3.36 -18.57
C ALA A 33 8.51 3.96 -19.12
N PRO A 34 7.54 3.17 -19.62
CA PRO A 34 6.27 3.72 -20.07
C PRO A 34 5.47 4.38 -18.94
N LEU A 35 5.49 3.84 -17.72
CA LEU A 35 4.80 4.45 -16.57
C LEU A 35 5.42 5.79 -16.19
N ALA A 36 6.75 5.90 -16.13
CA ALA A 36 7.43 7.16 -15.88
C ALA A 36 7.00 8.23 -16.90
N ALA A 37 7.01 7.89 -18.19
CA ALA A 37 6.63 8.81 -19.27
C ALA A 37 5.15 9.24 -19.16
N LEU A 38 4.25 8.35 -18.73
CA LEU A 38 2.83 8.66 -18.55
C LEU A 38 2.57 9.57 -17.35
N ILE A 39 3.37 9.46 -16.29
CA ILE A 39 3.14 10.17 -15.01
C ILE A 39 3.64 11.60 -15.05
N SER A 40 4.87 11.81 -15.54
CA SER A 40 5.50 13.14 -15.53
C SER A 40 6.76 13.16 -16.40
N PRO A 41 7.04 14.30 -17.06
CA PRO A 41 8.34 14.49 -17.73
C PRO A 41 9.54 14.43 -16.74
N ALA A 42 9.30 14.70 -15.47
CA ALA A 42 10.33 14.63 -14.42
C ALA A 42 10.51 13.23 -13.82
N ALA A 43 9.57 12.32 -14.08
CA ALA A 43 9.65 10.94 -13.58
C ALA A 43 10.66 10.12 -14.41
N THR A 44 11.41 9.25 -13.73
CA THR A 44 12.39 8.39 -14.38
C THR A 44 12.04 6.91 -14.18
N PRO A 45 12.48 6.02 -15.09
CA PRO A 45 12.31 4.57 -14.87
C PRO A 45 12.92 4.09 -13.56
N LEU A 46 14.03 4.69 -13.12
CA LEU A 46 14.65 4.34 -11.84
C LEU A 46 13.73 4.65 -10.66
N MET A 47 13.06 5.81 -10.67
CA MET A 47 12.07 6.16 -9.63
C MET A 47 10.95 5.13 -9.55
N MET A 48 10.43 4.68 -10.69
CA MET A 48 9.39 3.64 -10.75
C MET A 48 9.89 2.31 -10.20
N LYS A 49 11.10 1.90 -10.56
CA LYS A 49 11.70 0.65 -10.06
C LYS A 49 11.94 0.70 -8.56
N LEU A 50 12.45 1.80 -8.03
CA LEU A 50 12.69 1.96 -6.59
C LEU A 50 11.38 1.93 -5.81
N LEU A 51 10.35 2.60 -6.29
CA LEU A 51 9.02 2.54 -5.69
C LEU A 51 8.45 1.11 -5.77
N GLY A 52 8.63 0.44 -6.90
CA GLY A 52 8.20 -0.95 -7.09
C GLY A 52 8.89 -1.92 -6.13
N VAL A 53 10.21 -1.79 -5.95
CA VAL A 53 10.97 -2.60 -4.96
C VAL A 53 10.45 -2.36 -3.54
N GLY A 54 10.20 -1.10 -3.18
CA GLY A 54 9.59 -0.76 -1.89
C GLY A 54 8.23 -1.41 -1.69
N LEU A 55 7.37 -1.40 -2.72
CA LEU A 55 6.06 -2.06 -2.65
C LEU A 55 6.15 -3.58 -2.62
N LEU A 56 7.12 -4.20 -3.30
CA LEU A 56 7.35 -5.64 -3.17
C LEU A 56 7.74 -6.00 -1.73
N ALA A 57 8.67 -5.27 -1.13
CA ALA A 57 9.07 -5.48 0.26
C ALA A 57 7.89 -5.27 1.22
N TRP A 58 7.07 -4.25 0.98
CA TRP A 58 5.86 -3.96 1.74
C TRP A 58 4.82 -5.09 1.63
N GLY A 59 4.61 -5.60 0.41
CA GLY A 59 3.73 -6.74 0.18
C GLY A 59 4.20 -8.02 0.88
N ILE A 60 5.50 -8.32 0.79
CA ILE A 60 6.11 -9.48 1.48
C ILE A 60 5.93 -9.34 3.00
N PHE A 61 6.16 -8.15 3.56
CA PHE A 61 5.92 -7.86 4.97
C PHE A 61 4.47 -8.21 5.38
N HIS A 62 3.49 -7.72 4.64
CA HIS A 62 2.08 -7.97 4.94
C HIS A 62 1.70 -9.45 4.84
N LEU A 63 2.10 -10.11 3.76
CA LEU A 63 1.79 -11.55 3.57
C LEU A 63 2.50 -12.41 4.61
N SER A 64 3.73 -12.08 4.96
CA SER A 64 4.49 -12.80 6.00
C SER A 64 3.84 -12.66 7.37
N ALA A 65 3.39 -11.45 7.74
CA ALA A 65 2.71 -11.21 9.00
C ALA A 65 1.39 -11.98 9.10
N ALA A 66 0.64 -12.05 8.00
CA ALA A 66 -0.69 -12.66 7.96
C ALA A 66 -0.70 -14.17 7.68
N ARG A 67 0.43 -14.76 7.28
CA ARG A 67 0.49 -16.11 6.70
C ARG A 67 -0.19 -17.20 7.51
N ASN A 68 -0.09 -17.14 8.83
CA ASN A 68 -0.61 -18.16 9.74
C ASN A 68 -2.06 -17.90 10.20
N GLY A 69 -2.66 -16.78 9.80
CA GLY A 69 -4.02 -16.41 10.17
C GLY A 69 -4.18 -15.93 11.62
N GLY A 70 -3.10 -15.84 12.37
CA GLY A 70 -3.11 -15.36 13.75
C GLY A 70 -3.19 -13.84 13.89
N PRO A 71 -3.11 -13.32 15.13
CA PRO A 71 -3.10 -11.89 15.40
C PRO A 71 -1.92 -11.18 14.74
N VAL A 72 -2.17 -9.97 14.21
CA VAL A 72 -1.17 -9.15 13.53
C VAL A 72 -1.06 -7.73 14.13
N SER A 73 -1.50 -7.54 15.37
CA SER A 73 -1.57 -6.22 16.03
C SER A 73 -0.23 -5.47 16.04
N ALA A 74 0.88 -6.16 16.27
CA ALA A 74 2.20 -5.53 16.25
C ALA A 74 2.58 -5.05 14.83
N ALA A 75 2.40 -5.89 13.83
CA ALA A 75 2.64 -5.54 12.43
C ALA A 75 1.68 -4.43 11.96
N ALA A 76 0.43 -4.42 12.45
CA ALA A 76 -0.55 -3.42 12.10
C ALA A 76 -0.15 -2.00 12.50
N ARG A 77 0.52 -1.83 13.61
CA ARG A 77 1.04 -0.51 14.02
C ARG A 77 2.05 0.03 13.01
N VAL A 78 2.97 -0.81 12.56
CA VAL A 78 3.95 -0.45 11.53
C VAL A 78 3.26 -0.16 10.21
N SER A 79 2.31 -1.00 9.83
CA SER A 79 1.56 -0.86 8.58
C SER A 79 0.73 0.44 8.56
N ILE A 80 0.02 0.74 9.64
CA ILE A 80 -0.77 1.97 9.77
C ILE A 80 0.14 3.21 9.67
N ALA A 81 1.28 3.19 10.36
CA ALA A 81 2.25 4.29 10.27
C ALA A 81 2.76 4.49 8.84
N GLY A 82 3.06 3.41 8.13
CA GLY A 82 3.48 3.46 6.72
C GLY A 82 2.39 3.97 5.78
N ASP A 83 1.14 3.56 6.00
CA ASP A 83 0.00 4.06 5.21
C ASP A 83 -0.24 5.55 5.44
N ILE A 84 -0.13 6.02 6.68
CA ILE A 84 -0.22 7.45 7.00
C ILE A 84 0.91 8.23 6.31
N LEU A 85 2.14 7.71 6.35
CA LEU A 85 3.28 8.32 5.66
C LEU A 85 3.04 8.39 4.15
N TRP A 86 2.48 7.33 3.55
CA TRP A 86 2.09 7.32 2.13
C TRP A 86 1.08 8.41 1.81
N GLN A 87 0.05 8.58 2.65
CA GLN A 87 -0.96 9.62 2.45
C GLN A 87 -0.36 11.02 2.54
N VAL A 88 0.46 11.28 3.56
CA VAL A 88 1.15 12.57 3.72
C VAL A 88 2.08 12.86 2.54
N ALA A 89 2.88 11.89 2.11
CA ALA A 89 3.79 12.03 0.97
C ALA A 89 3.02 12.27 -0.34
N SER A 90 1.92 11.55 -0.55
CA SER A 90 1.07 11.70 -1.74
C SER A 90 0.40 13.09 -1.80
N LEU A 91 -0.12 13.56 -0.68
CA LEU A 91 -0.70 14.90 -0.58
C LEU A 91 0.37 15.99 -0.77
N ALA A 92 1.56 15.82 -0.20
CA ALA A 92 2.68 16.73 -0.40
C ALA A 92 3.12 16.76 -1.88
N LEU A 93 3.15 15.62 -2.55
CA LEU A 93 3.44 15.53 -3.98
C LEU A 93 2.41 16.31 -4.81
N LEU A 94 1.12 16.14 -4.54
CA LEU A 94 0.07 16.90 -5.21
C LEU A 94 0.19 18.40 -4.93
N ALA A 95 0.51 18.79 -3.70
CA ALA A 95 0.61 20.21 -3.34
C ALA A 95 1.83 20.91 -3.97
N THR A 96 2.95 20.20 -4.12
CA THR A 96 4.22 20.81 -4.54
C THR A 96 4.56 20.56 -6.01
N ALA A 97 4.11 19.46 -6.59
CA ALA A 97 4.48 19.03 -7.94
C ALA A 97 3.29 18.85 -8.88
N PHE A 98 2.11 19.36 -8.54
CA PHE A 98 0.89 19.22 -9.36
C PHE A 98 1.11 19.61 -10.82
N ASN A 99 1.78 20.73 -11.06
CA ASN A 99 2.03 21.24 -12.40
C ASN A 99 3.07 20.42 -13.19
N SER A 100 3.84 19.59 -12.52
CA SER A 100 4.83 18.67 -13.13
C SER A 100 4.22 17.31 -13.47
N LEU A 101 3.03 17.00 -12.93
CA LEU A 101 2.33 15.76 -13.19
C LEU A 101 1.45 15.89 -14.43
N SER A 102 1.36 14.83 -15.23
CA SER A 102 0.33 14.71 -16.26
C SER A 102 -1.05 14.51 -15.63
N ALA A 103 -2.12 14.64 -16.40
CA ALA A 103 -3.47 14.32 -15.92
C ALA A 103 -3.56 12.85 -15.45
N ILE A 104 -2.91 11.92 -16.16
CA ILE A 104 -2.81 10.52 -15.75
C ILE A 104 -2.04 10.39 -14.45
N GLY A 105 -0.91 11.11 -14.32
CA GLY A 105 -0.10 11.11 -13.09
C GLY A 105 -0.89 11.58 -11.89
N VAL A 106 -1.62 12.69 -11.99
CA VAL A 106 -2.52 13.17 -10.94
C VAL A 106 -3.58 12.12 -10.60
N GLY A 107 -4.22 11.53 -11.60
CA GLY A 107 -5.22 10.48 -11.40
C GLY A 107 -4.68 9.27 -10.67
N LEU A 108 -3.48 8.81 -11.01
CA LEU A 108 -2.83 7.67 -10.35
C LEU A 108 -2.48 7.97 -8.89
N VAL A 109 -2.00 9.19 -8.58
CA VAL A 109 -1.74 9.59 -7.19
C VAL A 109 -3.05 9.62 -6.39
N ILE A 110 -4.14 10.16 -6.94
CA ILE A 110 -5.45 10.18 -6.28
C ILE A 110 -5.98 8.77 -6.05
N ILE A 111 -5.88 7.88 -7.03
CA ILE A 111 -6.27 6.47 -6.88
C ILE A 111 -5.46 5.80 -5.78
N GLY A 112 -4.16 6.08 -5.72
CA GLY A 112 -3.29 5.60 -4.64
C GLY A 112 -3.72 6.09 -3.26
N ILE A 113 -4.09 7.37 -3.14
CA ILE A 113 -4.62 7.95 -1.89
C ILE A 113 -5.90 7.23 -1.46
N ILE A 114 -6.83 7.03 -2.38
CA ILE A 114 -8.11 6.35 -2.10
C ILE A 114 -7.85 4.89 -1.69
N GLY A 115 -7.07 4.15 -2.47
CA GLY A 115 -6.81 2.73 -2.21
C GLY A 115 -6.09 2.49 -0.89
N VAL A 116 -5.03 3.24 -0.61
CA VAL A 116 -4.32 3.15 0.69
C VAL A 116 -5.20 3.65 1.82
N GLY A 117 -6.04 4.67 1.58
CA GLY A 117 -7.02 5.15 2.55
C GLY A 117 -8.03 4.07 2.96
N ASP A 118 -8.50 3.28 2.01
CA ASP A 118 -9.39 2.14 2.28
C ASP A 118 -8.68 1.07 3.12
N PHE A 119 -7.46 0.68 2.77
CA PHE A 119 -6.67 -0.25 3.57
C PHE A 119 -6.43 0.29 4.98
N LEU A 120 -6.06 1.56 5.10
CA LEU A 120 -5.84 2.23 6.39
C LEU A 120 -7.10 2.18 7.27
N PHE A 121 -8.26 2.49 6.70
CA PHE A 121 -9.55 2.42 7.40
C PHE A 121 -9.81 1.01 7.94
N PHE A 122 -9.68 -0.01 7.10
CA PHE A 122 -9.90 -1.39 7.52
C PHE A 122 -8.86 -1.90 8.51
N LYS A 123 -7.61 -1.44 8.42
CA LYS A 123 -6.57 -1.77 9.40
C LYS A 123 -6.88 -1.17 10.77
N VAL A 124 -7.26 0.09 10.83
CA VAL A 124 -7.63 0.74 12.10
C VAL A 124 -8.83 0.05 12.74
N LYS A 125 -9.87 -0.20 11.95
CA LYS A 125 -11.07 -0.91 12.41
C LYS A 125 -10.75 -2.35 12.83
N GLY A 126 -9.95 -3.05 12.05
CA GLY A 126 -9.54 -4.42 12.34
C GLY A 126 -8.65 -4.52 13.56
N LEU A 127 -7.73 -3.58 13.75
CA LEU A 127 -6.88 -3.51 14.94
C LEU A 127 -7.69 -3.28 16.22
N ALA A 128 -8.68 -2.40 16.18
CA ALA A 128 -9.57 -2.17 17.31
C ALA A 128 -10.33 -3.45 17.71
N ARG A 129 -10.86 -4.18 16.71
CA ARG A 129 -11.55 -5.45 16.93
C ARG A 129 -10.63 -6.55 17.46
N GLU A 130 -9.42 -6.66 16.91
CA GLU A 130 -8.45 -7.66 17.34
C GLU A 130 -8.01 -7.42 18.79
N ARG A 131 -7.76 -6.16 19.17
CA ARG A 131 -7.45 -5.79 20.55
C ARG A 131 -8.59 -6.13 21.53
N ALA A 132 -9.83 -5.84 21.13
CA ALA A 132 -10.99 -6.17 21.95
C ALA A 132 -11.15 -7.69 22.12
N ALA A 133 -10.86 -8.48 21.09
CA ALA A 133 -10.92 -9.94 21.14
C ALA A 133 -9.81 -10.56 21.99
N LEU A 134 -8.66 -9.90 22.12
CA LEU A 134 -7.51 -10.36 22.92
C LEU A 134 -7.52 -9.85 24.37
N ALA A 135 -8.38 -8.91 24.66
CA ALA A 135 -8.59 -8.43 26.03
C ALA A 135 -9.55 -9.36 26.80
#